data_9fabb067c3aec0d57c229d9d8aaa2391
#
_entry.id   9fabb067c3aec0d57c229d9d8aaa2391
#
_cell.length_a   1.000
_cell.length_b   1.000
_cell.length_c   1.000
_cell.angle_alpha   90.00
_cell.angle_beta   90.00
_cell.angle_gamma   90.00
#
_symmetry.space_group_name_H-M   'P 1'
#
loop_
_entity.id
_entity.type
_entity.pdbx_description
1 polymer ?
#
loop_
_entity_poly.entity_id
_entity_poly.type
_entity_poly.pdbx_seq_one_letter_code
_entity_poly.pdbx_strand_id
1 'polypeptide(L)'
;MPQLFLLRRKKSPFFTPAAPIILYMKIMSFSPFGYEGALVTVEVDLRRGIPAVDMVGLADNAVRESRERMRAAIRNSGFEFPVERVLISLSPADVKKEGAGFDLAIALAVLHKNEHPEYGSAKDAALIMGELELSGRIRAVRGVHAALSTAREYGIRKCIIPAENAAEADAFAAMNVFPVRFLTDAFELFSTLAAESEQKNADGGTDCTLGEASDVGINAGVRNRAAEFLAARSDAHASIKDEPVVFSDFPAQLDYREISGQGFFIEALQIAAAGRHNLIAYGPPGCGKTLALSRFYTLLPRLTREEALTVTRIYSISGLLTSGTRILQDPPFRMPHQSSTAEGIIGGGIHCRPGEISLAHNGVLFLDEAADFRISVLQALRVPLEEVKITLSRAGRSTDYPARFQLLLAANPCPCGNFGSTDKICLCRPQAVEQYWRRFSAPLLDRIDIRVALIGSGEATKTQQDGAHCFFSDKQRLSTAQLRQAIADATAIQRKRQGKPNALLNAAEIRQFCPLGEEAERFLTNSARRFAFSARGIHSCIKLARTCADTEKGTHIQKHHMEKAVLLHRNAGGIHMMF
;
A
#
# COMPACT_ATOMS: atom_id res chain seq x y z
N MET A 1 24.38 3.23 86.40
CA MET A 1 23.39 4.27 86.07
C MET A 1 23.87 5.07 84.90
N PRO A 2 23.24 5.03 83.78
CA PRO A 2 23.26 6.16 82.87
C PRO A 2 21.81 6.55 82.43
N GLN A 3 21.67 7.89 82.37
CA GLN A 3 20.44 8.59 82.09
C GLN A 3 19.93 8.40 80.65
N LEU A 4 18.64 8.10 80.51
CA LEU A 4 17.89 8.13 79.24
C LEU A 4 17.70 9.62 78.82
N PHE A 5 18.21 9.97 77.62
CA PHE A 5 17.84 11.19 76.90
C PHE A 5 16.64 10.90 76.00
N LEU A 6 15.48 11.39 76.35
CA LEU A 6 14.27 11.43 75.56
C LEU A 6 14.35 12.57 74.52
N LEU A 7 14.69 12.27 73.27
CA LEU A 7 14.56 13.20 72.17
C LEU A 7 13.09 13.27 71.72
N ARG A 8 12.42 14.36 72.09
CA ARG A 8 11.13 14.79 71.54
C ARG A 8 11.28 15.04 70.02
N ARG A 9 10.70 14.15 69.16
CA ARG A 9 10.48 14.46 67.72
C ARG A 9 9.46 15.59 67.61
N LYS A 10 9.92 16.79 67.19
CA LYS A 10 9.03 17.85 66.69
C LYS A 10 8.33 17.36 65.45
N LYS A 11 6.99 17.27 65.46
CA LYS A 11 6.15 17.10 64.26
C LYS A 11 6.35 18.29 63.36
N SER A 12 6.87 18.05 62.16
CA SER A 12 6.92 19.03 61.07
C SER A 12 5.49 19.28 60.55
N PRO A 13 5.00 20.53 60.52
CA PRO A 13 3.64 20.85 60.05
C PRO A 13 3.66 21.28 58.57
N PHE A 14 4.05 20.39 57.67
CA PHE A 14 3.86 20.62 56.23
C PHE A 14 3.54 19.29 55.50
N PHE A 15 2.39 18.70 55.84
CA PHE A 15 1.68 17.86 54.90
C PHE A 15 0.53 18.73 54.36
N THR A 16 0.80 19.51 53.34
CA THR A 16 -0.23 19.97 52.45
C THR A 16 -0.78 18.71 51.75
N PRO A 17 -2.11 18.49 51.72
CA PRO A 17 -2.67 17.39 50.90
C PRO A 17 -2.18 17.64 49.48
N ALA A 18 -1.58 16.61 48.88
CA ALA A 18 -1.22 16.64 47.46
C ALA A 18 -2.45 17.12 46.68
N ALA A 19 -2.30 18.24 45.96
CA ALA A 19 -3.35 18.68 45.04
C ALA A 19 -3.71 17.50 44.15
N PRO A 20 -4.99 17.27 43.82
CA PRO A 20 -5.38 16.19 42.93
C PRO A 20 -4.57 16.33 41.66
N ILE A 21 -3.86 15.25 41.28
CA ILE A 21 -3.14 15.19 40.00
C ILE A 21 -4.22 15.24 38.94
N ILE A 22 -4.41 16.40 38.33
CA ILE A 22 -5.35 16.58 37.23
C ILE A 22 -4.74 15.85 36.05
N LEU A 23 -5.43 14.82 35.54
CA LEU A 23 -5.01 14.01 34.41
C LEU A 23 -5.50 14.67 33.12
N TYR A 24 -4.59 15.04 32.23
CA TYR A 24 -4.91 15.64 30.94
C TYR A 24 -4.74 14.65 29.80
N MET A 25 -5.39 14.94 28.65
CA MET A 25 -5.24 14.16 27.43
C MET A 25 -3.88 14.42 26.78
N LYS A 26 -3.14 13.36 26.48
CA LYS A 26 -1.84 13.44 25.81
C LYS A 26 -2.00 13.80 24.35
N ILE A 27 -1.31 14.84 23.89
CA ILE A 27 -1.30 15.24 22.48
C ILE A 27 -0.24 14.43 21.74
N MET A 28 -0.72 13.65 20.75
CA MET A 28 0.11 12.89 19.85
C MET A 28 -0.04 13.42 18.43
N SER A 29 1.03 13.43 17.66
CA SER A 29 1.01 13.69 16.23
C SER A 29 1.76 12.60 15.49
N PHE A 30 1.92 12.71 14.18
CA PHE A 30 2.52 11.67 13.36
C PHE A 30 3.60 12.23 12.45
N SER A 31 4.77 11.59 12.43
CA SER A 31 5.84 11.87 11.48
C SER A 31 5.85 10.80 10.40
N PRO A 32 5.54 11.13 9.13
CA PRO A 32 5.62 10.17 8.04
C PRO A 32 7.08 9.88 7.72
N PHE A 33 7.52 8.66 8.02
CA PHE A 33 8.82 8.15 7.61
C PHE A 33 8.68 6.70 7.17
N GLY A 34 9.03 6.43 5.92
CA GLY A 34 8.85 5.11 5.35
C GLY A 34 7.39 4.64 5.36
N TYR A 35 7.18 3.34 5.44
CA TYR A 35 5.84 2.74 5.44
C TYR A 35 5.11 2.86 6.78
N GLU A 36 5.84 2.82 7.89
CA GLU A 36 5.24 2.76 9.23
C GLU A 36 5.02 4.16 9.82
N GLY A 37 5.94 5.10 9.59
CA GLY A 37 5.96 6.38 10.26
C GLY A 37 6.24 6.24 11.78
N ALA A 38 6.05 7.34 12.52
CA ALA A 38 6.24 7.33 13.96
C ALA A 38 5.24 8.26 14.65
N LEU A 39 4.66 7.81 15.75
CA LEU A 39 3.91 8.68 16.66
C LEU A 39 4.87 9.61 17.41
N VAL A 40 4.50 10.86 17.52
CA VAL A 40 5.29 11.91 18.18
C VAL A 40 4.43 12.54 19.25
N THR A 41 4.94 12.52 20.49
CA THR A 41 4.33 13.26 21.59
C THR A 41 4.67 14.73 21.46
N VAL A 42 3.67 15.60 21.58
CA VAL A 42 3.82 17.06 21.59
C VAL A 42 3.58 17.56 23.00
N GLU A 43 4.61 18.14 23.61
CA GLU A 43 4.57 18.69 24.96
C GLU A 43 4.96 20.17 24.93
N VAL A 44 4.29 20.97 25.74
CA VAL A 44 4.56 22.40 25.85
C VAL A 44 4.82 22.76 27.31
N ASP A 45 5.86 23.58 27.55
CA ASP A 45 6.20 24.16 28.84
C ASP A 45 6.29 25.68 28.75
N LEU A 46 5.64 26.38 29.66
CA LEU A 46 5.66 27.85 29.74
C LEU A 46 6.62 28.27 30.85
N ARG A 47 7.62 29.07 30.50
CA ARG A 47 8.69 29.51 31.40
C ARG A 47 8.73 31.03 31.50
N ARG A 48 8.95 31.54 32.71
CA ARG A 48 9.21 32.97 32.91
C ARG A 48 10.46 33.39 32.15
N GLY A 49 10.40 34.47 31.41
CA GLY A 49 11.51 35.00 30.63
C GLY A 49 11.09 35.92 29.51
N ILE A 50 12.04 36.31 28.66
CA ILE A 50 11.76 37.11 27.45
C ILE A 50 10.91 36.23 26.51
N PRO A 51 9.78 36.75 25.98
CA PRO A 51 8.90 36.01 25.08
C PRO A 51 9.65 35.43 23.88
N ALA A 52 9.70 34.11 23.79
CA ALA A 52 10.35 33.38 22.72
C ALA A 52 9.66 32.03 22.55
N VAL A 53 9.81 31.42 21.37
CA VAL A 53 9.34 30.03 21.11
C VAL A 53 10.55 29.18 20.77
N ASP A 54 10.88 28.28 21.66
CA ASP A 54 11.94 27.28 21.46
C ASP A 54 11.36 25.94 21.13
N MET A 55 12.02 25.20 20.23
CA MET A 55 11.58 23.87 19.81
C MET A 55 12.74 22.88 19.89
N VAL A 56 12.51 21.75 20.56
CA VAL A 56 13.48 20.65 20.73
C VAL A 56 12.94 19.33 20.14
N GLY A 57 13.82 18.44 19.69
CA GLY A 57 13.44 17.12 19.19
C GLY A 57 13.61 16.92 17.68
N LEU A 58 14.78 17.20 17.11
CA LEU A 58 15.14 16.94 15.68
C LEU A 58 14.10 17.41 14.66
N ALA A 59 13.53 18.60 14.86
CA ALA A 59 12.60 19.22 13.92
C ALA A 59 13.33 19.66 12.64
N ASP A 60 12.74 19.40 11.46
CA ASP A 60 13.21 19.92 10.18
C ASP A 60 12.89 21.42 10.03
N ASN A 61 13.28 22.03 8.89
CA ASN A 61 13.02 23.44 8.65
C ASN A 61 11.51 23.74 8.57
N ALA A 62 10.72 22.85 7.97
CA ALA A 62 9.27 23.03 7.86
C ALA A 62 8.59 23.04 9.23
N VAL A 63 9.00 22.15 10.13
CA VAL A 63 8.52 22.13 11.53
C VAL A 63 9.03 23.35 12.31
N ARG A 64 10.22 23.86 12.01
CA ARG A 64 10.71 25.10 12.65
C ARG A 64 9.98 26.35 12.17
N GLU A 65 9.60 26.43 10.90
CA GLU A 65 8.78 27.49 10.33
C GLU A 65 7.34 27.48 10.88
N SER A 66 6.86 26.33 11.35
CA SER A 66 5.59 26.14 12.05
C SER A 66 5.37 27.15 13.19
N ARG A 67 6.45 27.62 13.86
CA ARG A 67 6.37 28.61 14.94
C ARG A 67 5.67 29.90 14.50
N GLU A 68 6.06 30.42 13.34
CA GLU A 68 5.52 31.71 12.87
C GLU A 68 4.08 31.51 12.36
N ARG A 69 3.81 30.38 11.67
CA ARG A 69 2.44 30.06 11.23
C ARG A 69 1.50 29.89 12.42
N MET A 70 1.90 29.11 13.42
CA MET A 70 1.14 28.88 14.65
C MET A 70 0.83 30.18 15.39
N ARG A 71 1.84 31.05 15.59
CA ARG A 71 1.64 32.35 16.27
C ARG A 71 0.62 33.23 15.56
N ALA A 72 0.73 33.31 14.23
CA ALA A 72 -0.20 34.08 13.41
C ALA A 72 -1.61 33.46 13.45
N ALA A 73 -1.71 32.12 13.26
CA ALA A 73 -2.99 31.41 13.28
C ALA A 73 -3.72 31.56 14.62
N ILE A 74 -3.02 31.42 15.76
CA ILE A 74 -3.60 31.60 17.10
C ILE A 74 -4.17 33.00 17.25
N ARG A 75 -3.41 34.06 16.93
CA ARG A 75 -3.87 35.45 17.04
C ARG A 75 -5.04 35.76 16.10
N ASN A 76 -4.93 35.31 14.85
CA ASN A 76 -5.98 35.57 13.84
C ASN A 76 -7.26 34.78 14.10
N SER A 77 -7.19 33.70 14.91
CA SER A 77 -8.36 32.95 15.40
C SER A 77 -8.99 33.54 16.65
N GLY A 78 -8.49 34.69 17.16
CA GLY A 78 -9.03 35.39 18.32
C GLY A 78 -8.53 34.89 19.67
N PHE A 79 -7.51 34.03 19.70
CA PHE A 79 -6.90 33.54 20.94
C PHE A 79 -5.70 34.40 21.34
N GLU A 80 -5.45 34.49 22.64
CA GLU A 80 -4.24 35.11 23.17
C GLU A 80 -3.06 34.15 23.10
N PHE A 81 -1.94 34.64 22.54
CA PHE A 81 -0.70 33.87 22.55
C PHE A 81 0.05 34.11 23.90
N PRO A 82 0.62 33.07 24.56
CA PRO A 82 1.32 33.22 25.82
C PRO A 82 2.39 34.33 25.78
N VAL A 83 2.44 35.16 26.83
CA VAL A 83 3.48 36.20 27.01
C VAL A 83 4.77 35.65 27.57
N GLU A 84 4.76 34.40 28.03
CA GLU A 84 5.91 33.68 28.56
C GLU A 84 6.78 33.11 27.44
N ARG A 85 7.94 32.57 27.82
CA ARG A 85 8.79 31.76 26.94
C ARG A 85 8.19 30.37 26.76
N VAL A 86 7.82 30.03 25.55
CA VAL A 86 7.21 28.75 25.17
C VAL A 86 8.30 27.77 24.77
N LEU A 87 8.42 26.64 25.45
CA LEU A 87 9.26 25.51 25.03
C LEU A 87 8.38 24.37 24.50
N ILE A 88 8.58 23.97 23.24
CA ILE A 88 7.90 22.88 22.60
C ILE A 88 8.85 21.69 22.50
N SER A 89 8.44 20.55 23.06
CA SER A 89 9.18 19.29 23.02
C SER A 89 8.47 18.28 22.12
N LEU A 90 9.19 17.74 21.13
CA LEU A 90 8.71 16.72 20.21
C LEU A 90 9.46 15.39 20.49
N SER A 91 8.80 14.45 21.18
CA SER A 91 9.40 13.19 21.64
C SER A 91 8.87 11.99 20.80
N PRO A 92 9.72 10.99 20.49
CA PRO A 92 11.10 10.76 20.92
C PRO A 92 12.12 11.61 20.13
N ALA A 93 13.24 11.95 20.76
CA ALA A 93 14.24 12.87 20.19
C ALA A 93 15.05 12.27 19.03
N ASP A 94 15.15 10.95 18.92
CA ASP A 94 15.87 10.22 17.87
C ASP A 94 15.09 10.16 16.54
N VAL A 95 13.79 10.41 16.56
CA VAL A 95 12.95 10.47 15.36
C VAL A 95 13.00 11.87 14.76
N LYS A 96 13.41 11.99 13.49
CA LYS A 96 13.33 13.25 12.75
C LYS A 96 11.88 13.57 12.42
N LYS A 97 11.41 14.77 12.76
CA LYS A 97 10.06 15.26 12.50
C LYS A 97 10.07 16.05 11.19
N GLU A 98 9.21 15.68 10.27
CA GLU A 98 9.20 16.22 8.92
C GLU A 98 7.81 16.72 8.53
N GLY A 99 7.78 17.89 7.88
CA GLY A 99 6.58 18.46 7.30
C GLY A 99 5.71 19.29 8.27
N ALA A 100 4.74 19.99 7.71
CA ALA A 100 3.86 20.93 8.43
C ALA A 100 2.70 20.26 9.19
N GLY A 101 2.59 18.92 9.16
CA GLY A 101 1.49 18.18 9.80
C GLY A 101 1.39 18.33 11.31
N PHE A 102 2.41 18.89 11.95
CA PHE A 102 2.47 19.14 13.40
C PHE A 102 1.82 20.47 13.83
N ASP A 103 1.56 21.39 12.89
CA ASP A 103 1.14 22.76 13.20
C ASP A 103 -0.09 22.78 14.12
N LEU A 104 -1.13 22.02 13.80
CA LEU A 104 -2.34 21.95 14.60
C LEU A 104 -2.08 21.37 16.01
N ALA A 105 -1.32 20.28 16.09
CA ALA A 105 -1.00 19.63 17.36
C ALA A 105 -0.21 20.57 18.29
N ILE A 106 0.75 21.31 17.73
CA ILE A 106 1.55 22.30 18.46
C ILE A 106 0.65 23.46 18.92
N ALA A 107 -0.20 24.00 18.05
CA ALA A 107 -1.11 25.10 18.40
C ALA A 107 -2.06 24.71 19.53
N LEU A 108 -2.69 23.53 19.44
CA LEU A 108 -3.57 23.03 20.50
C LEU A 108 -2.82 22.80 21.83
N ALA A 109 -1.60 22.28 21.77
CA ALA A 109 -0.77 22.10 22.97
C ALA A 109 -0.43 23.44 23.64
N VAL A 110 -0.12 24.47 22.86
CA VAL A 110 0.18 25.83 23.38
C VAL A 110 -1.07 26.46 23.98
N LEU A 111 -2.22 26.42 23.30
CA LEU A 111 -3.48 26.98 23.80
C LEU A 111 -3.95 26.27 25.06
N HIS A 112 -3.92 24.93 25.07
CA HIS A 112 -4.34 24.15 26.23
C HIS A 112 -3.44 24.43 27.47
N LYS A 113 -2.12 24.53 27.29
CA LYS A 113 -1.19 24.85 28.40
C LYS A 113 -1.38 26.26 28.92
N ASN A 114 -1.76 27.20 28.06
CA ASN A 114 -2.04 28.59 28.46
C ASN A 114 -3.28 28.69 29.37
N GLU A 115 -4.32 27.87 29.08
CA GLU A 115 -5.55 27.85 29.89
C GLU A 115 -5.44 26.98 31.14
N HIS A 116 -4.61 25.93 31.11
CA HIS A 116 -4.46 24.93 32.16
C HIS A 116 -2.98 24.74 32.56
N PRO A 117 -2.39 25.59 33.39
CA PRO A 117 -0.97 25.56 33.71
C PRO A 117 -0.50 24.35 34.52
N GLU A 118 -1.39 23.63 35.22
CA GLU A 118 -1.02 22.47 36.06
C GLU A 118 -1.16 21.15 35.30
N TYR A 119 -0.05 20.65 34.72
CA TYR A 119 0.02 19.41 33.98
C TYR A 119 0.17 18.18 34.88
N GLY A 120 -0.71 17.17 34.71
CA GLY A 120 -0.58 15.83 35.28
C GLY A 120 -0.21 14.76 34.26
N SER A 121 0.00 13.51 34.70
CA SER A 121 0.28 12.37 33.82
C SER A 121 -0.97 11.97 33.03
N ALA A 122 -0.92 11.99 31.71
CA ALA A 122 -2.04 11.64 30.83
C ALA A 122 -2.26 10.12 30.75
N LYS A 123 -3.47 9.66 31.00
CA LYS A 123 -3.88 8.27 30.77
C LYS A 123 -4.47 8.08 29.38
N ASP A 124 -5.04 9.13 28.78
CA ASP A 124 -5.70 9.11 27.49
C ASP A 124 -4.92 9.95 26.47
N ALA A 125 -4.97 9.59 25.23
CA ALA A 125 -4.23 10.24 24.15
C ALA A 125 -5.12 10.53 22.95
N ALA A 126 -4.89 11.68 22.30
CA ALA A 126 -5.49 12.03 21.01
C ALA A 126 -4.41 12.19 19.94
N LEU A 127 -4.65 11.60 18.77
CA LEU A 127 -3.86 11.86 17.57
C LEU A 127 -4.38 13.15 16.91
N ILE A 128 -3.50 14.11 16.69
CA ILE A 128 -3.83 15.42 16.12
C ILE A 128 -2.91 15.70 14.95
N MET A 129 -3.47 15.99 13.79
CA MET A 129 -2.73 16.31 12.57
C MET A 129 -3.38 17.46 11.82
N GLY A 130 -2.57 18.34 11.22
CA GLY A 130 -3.07 19.43 10.37
C GLY A 130 -1.99 20.48 10.14
N GLU A 131 -1.96 21.02 8.92
CA GLU A 131 -1.18 22.21 8.58
C GLU A 131 -2.02 23.46 8.81
N LEU A 132 -1.48 24.50 9.42
CA LEU A 132 -2.20 25.75 9.68
C LEU A 132 -1.86 26.82 8.64
N GLU A 133 -2.89 27.44 8.08
CA GLU A 133 -2.77 28.74 7.42
C GLU A 133 -2.68 29.85 8.47
N LEU A 134 -2.16 31.00 8.07
CA LEU A 134 -2.12 32.20 8.92
C LEU A 134 -3.50 32.66 9.38
N SER A 135 -4.53 32.33 8.62
CA SER A 135 -5.95 32.62 8.92
C SER A 135 -6.56 31.74 10.01
N GLY A 136 -5.85 30.70 10.47
CA GLY A 136 -6.39 29.67 11.35
C GLY A 136 -7.15 28.55 10.64
N ARG A 137 -7.23 28.57 9.30
CA ARG A 137 -7.76 27.45 8.51
C ARG A 137 -6.79 26.28 8.54
N ILE A 138 -7.34 25.06 8.58
CA ILE A 138 -6.57 23.81 8.62
C ILE A 138 -6.58 23.19 7.22
N ARG A 139 -5.38 22.92 6.69
CA ARG A 139 -5.15 22.26 5.39
C ARG A 139 -4.91 20.78 5.52
N ALA A 140 -5.17 20.06 4.41
CA ALA A 140 -4.84 18.65 4.27
C ALA A 140 -3.35 18.37 4.48
N VAL A 141 -3.07 17.23 5.10
CA VAL A 141 -1.71 16.73 5.32
C VAL A 141 -1.56 15.32 4.74
N ARG A 142 -0.32 14.94 4.43
CA ARG A 142 -0.01 13.61 3.93
C ARG A 142 0.06 12.59 5.06
N GLY A 143 -0.29 11.33 4.74
CA GLY A 143 -0.10 10.20 5.64
C GLY A 143 -1.16 10.06 6.74
N VAL A 144 -2.33 10.69 6.59
CA VAL A 144 -3.43 10.58 7.57
C VAL A 144 -3.88 9.12 7.71
N HIS A 145 -4.07 8.40 6.61
CA HIS A 145 -4.41 6.97 6.66
C HIS A 145 -3.35 6.15 7.42
N ALA A 146 -2.05 6.42 7.19
CA ALA A 146 -0.97 5.74 7.90
C ALA A 146 -0.97 6.09 9.39
N ALA A 147 -1.18 7.37 9.73
CA ALA A 147 -1.28 7.85 11.10
C ALA A 147 -2.43 7.19 11.86
N LEU A 148 -3.61 7.10 11.25
CA LEU A 148 -4.78 6.43 11.84
C LEU A 148 -4.54 4.93 12.03
N SER A 149 -3.90 4.26 11.06
CA SER A 149 -3.53 2.84 11.18
C SER A 149 -2.59 2.62 12.36
N THR A 150 -1.53 3.44 12.45
CA THR A 150 -0.56 3.36 13.55
C THR A 150 -1.21 3.71 14.89
N ALA A 151 -2.01 4.78 14.97
CA ALA A 151 -2.73 5.16 16.19
C ALA A 151 -3.63 4.02 16.70
N ARG A 152 -4.33 3.32 15.80
CA ARG A 152 -5.15 2.15 16.15
C ARG A 152 -4.31 1.03 16.77
N GLU A 153 -3.14 0.73 16.23
CA GLU A 153 -2.21 -0.28 16.74
C GLU A 153 -1.74 0.05 18.17
N TYR A 154 -1.56 1.36 18.47
CA TYR A 154 -1.20 1.85 19.79
C TYR A 154 -2.40 2.09 20.74
N GLY A 155 -3.61 1.72 20.33
CA GLY A 155 -4.82 1.86 21.15
C GLY A 155 -5.38 3.28 21.24
N ILE A 156 -4.88 4.24 20.44
CA ILE A 156 -5.40 5.61 20.40
C ILE A 156 -6.68 5.61 19.56
N ARG A 157 -7.79 6.00 20.17
CA ARG A 157 -9.11 6.00 19.51
C ARG A 157 -9.62 7.37 19.13
N LYS A 158 -9.13 8.45 19.78
CA LYS A 158 -9.54 9.85 19.52
C LYS A 158 -8.59 10.48 18.52
N CYS A 159 -9.09 11.00 17.40
CA CYS A 159 -8.27 11.58 16.34
C CYS A 159 -8.90 12.86 15.80
N ILE A 160 -8.13 13.94 15.72
CA ILE A 160 -8.51 15.22 15.11
C ILE A 160 -7.69 15.39 13.83
N ILE A 161 -8.37 15.50 12.70
CA ILE A 161 -7.74 15.57 11.37
C ILE A 161 -8.35 16.71 10.52
N PRO A 162 -7.65 17.17 9.46
CA PRO A 162 -8.23 18.13 8.54
C PRO A 162 -9.51 17.59 7.86
N ALA A 163 -10.51 18.44 7.68
CA ALA A 163 -11.75 18.05 7.00
C ALA A 163 -11.53 17.56 5.56
N GLU A 164 -10.48 18.04 4.90
CA GLU A 164 -10.10 17.62 3.56
C GLU A 164 -9.59 16.17 3.50
N ASN A 165 -9.08 15.63 4.64
CA ASN A 165 -8.64 14.24 4.80
C ASN A 165 -9.75 13.32 5.37
N ALA A 166 -10.96 13.82 5.60
CA ALA A 166 -12.04 13.05 6.24
C ALA A 166 -12.30 11.68 5.55
N ALA A 167 -12.22 11.66 4.22
CA ALA A 167 -12.44 10.46 3.43
C ALA A 167 -11.43 9.33 3.72
N GLU A 168 -10.18 9.66 4.10
CA GLU A 168 -9.18 8.68 4.51
C GLU A 168 -9.55 7.95 5.80
N ALA A 169 -10.39 8.57 6.63
CA ALA A 169 -10.83 8.01 7.90
C ALA A 169 -11.97 6.99 7.79
N ASP A 170 -12.66 6.92 6.65
CA ASP A 170 -13.78 5.97 6.43
C ASP A 170 -13.38 4.51 6.67
N ALA A 171 -12.09 4.20 6.52
CA ALA A 171 -11.52 2.89 6.77
C ALA A 171 -11.49 2.49 8.26
N PHE A 172 -11.59 3.46 9.18
CA PHE A 172 -11.30 3.31 10.62
C PHE A 172 -12.55 3.56 11.48
N ALA A 173 -13.66 2.88 11.19
CA ALA A 173 -14.94 3.10 11.88
C ALA A 173 -14.91 2.86 13.40
N ALA A 174 -14.01 2.00 13.88
CA ALA A 174 -13.82 1.77 15.32
C ALA A 174 -13.06 2.90 16.04
N MET A 175 -12.67 3.96 15.33
CA MET A 175 -11.99 5.13 15.88
C MET A 175 -12.90 6.35 15.85
N ASN A 176 -12.83 7.18 16.86
CA ASN A 176 -13.52 8.46 16.94
C ASN A 176 -12.68 9.51 16.19
N VAL A 177 -12.93 9.66 14.89
CA VAL A 177 -12.19 10.61 14.05
C VAL A 177 -13.05 11.84 13.81
N PHE A 178 -12.49 13.00 14.10
CA PHE A 178 -13.15 14.29 14.07
C PHE A 178 -12.49 15.17 13.00
N PRO A 179 -13.15 15.38 11.84
CA PRO A 179 -12.66 16.29 10.81
C PRO A 179 -12.95 17.74 11.16
N VAL A 180 -11.93 18.59 11.16
CA VAL A 180 -12.00 20.03 11.52
C VAL A 180 -11.52 20.92 10.38
N ARG A 181 -12.06 22.15 10.31
CA ARG A 181 -11.70 23.12 9.27
C ARG A 181 -10.92 24.33 9.80
N PHE A 182 -11.19 24.72 11.03
CA PHE A 182 -10.58 25.89 11.65
C PHE A 182 -9.98 25.54 13.01
N LEU A 183 -8.99 26.31 13.43
CA LEU A 183 -8.32 26.16 14.74
C LEU A 183 -9.32 26.32 15.90
N THR A 184 -10.30 27.22 15.78
CA THR A 184 -11.38 27.42 16.74
C THR A 184 -12.16 26.14 16.99
N ASP A 185 -12.65 25.51 15.91
CA ASP A 185 -13.41 24.24 15.99
C ASP A 185 -12.58 23.13 16.63
N ALA A 186 -11.29 23.07 16.27
CA ALA A 186 -10.36 22.07 16.80
C ALA A 186 -10.09 22.25 18.30
N PHE A 187 -10.00 23.49 18.76
CA PHE A 187 -9.73 23.80 20.16
C PHE A 187 -10.95 23.51 21.05
N GLU A 188 -12.15 23.96 20.65
CA GLU A 188 -13.41 23.64 21.35
C GLU A 188 -13.59 22.11 21.48
N LEU A 189 -13.37 21.39 20.38
CA LEU A 189 -13.47 19.94 20.37
C LEU A 189 -12.44 19.29 21.28
N PHE A 190 -11.17 19.72 21.20
CA PHE A 190 -10.11 19.16 22.03
C PHE A 190 -10.36 19.38 23.52
N SER A 191 -10.78 20.59 23.92
CA SER A 191 -11.12 20.93 25.29
C SER A 191 -12.25 20.05 25.83
N THR A 192 -13.26 19.78 25.02
CA THR A 192 -14.35 18.86 25.38
C THR A 192 -13.86 17.43 25.57
N LEU A 193 -13.06 16.91 24.63
CA LEU A 193 -12.52 15.53 24.71
C LEU A 193 -11.58 15.38 25.91
N ALA A 194 -10.88 16.43 26.30
CA ALA A 194 -10.04 16.47 27.49
C ALA A 194 -10.90 16.40 28.78
N ALA A 195 -11.96 17.21 28.88
CA ALA A 195 -12.88 17.21 30.02
C ALA A 195 -13.60 15.87 30.20
N GLU A 196 -14.06 15.22 29.11
CA GLU A 196 -14.66 13.87 29.17
C GLU A 196 -13.69 12.82 29.69
N SER A 197 -12.40 12.94 29.38
CA SER A 197 -11.35 12.03 29.87
C SER A 197 -11.10 12.20 31.37
N GLU A 198 -11.26 13.41 31.90
CA GLU A 198 -11.17 13.69 33.33
C GLU A 198 -12.31 13.08 34.12
N GLN A 199 -13.56 13.22 33.66
CA GLN A 199 -14.75 12.66 34.31
C GLN A 199 -14.71 11.13 34.38
N LYS A 200 -14.33 10.44 33.29
CA LYS A 200 -14.20 8.96 33.27
C LYS A 200 -13.13 8.44 34.24
N ASN A 201 -12.09 9.21 34.49
CA ASN A 201 -11.03 8.84 35.44
C ASN A 201 -11.43 9.09 36.90
N ALA A 202 -12.37 10.02 37.16
CA ALA A 202 -12.92 10.29 38.49
C ALA A 202 -13.94 9.22 38.94
N ASP A 203 -14.70 8.66 38.02
CA ASP A 203 -15.81 7.71 38.28
C ASP A 203 -15.40 6.22 38.25
N GLY A 204 -14.09 5.89 38.14
CA GLY A 204 -13.62 4.48 38.27
C GLY A 204 -14.21 3.51 37.24
N GLY A 205 -14.02 3.79 35.96
CA GLY A 205 -14.01 2.84 34.86
C GLY A 205 -15.19 1.89 34.65
N THR A 206 -16.22 2.32 33.97
CA THR A 206 -17.10 1.45 33.17
C THR A 206 -17.21 2.00 31.75
N ASP A 207 -17.03 1.10 30.78
CA ASP A 207 -17.07 1.34 29.35
C ASP A 207 -18.48 1.84 28.96
N CYS A 208 -18.67 3.14 28.79
CA CYS A 208 -19.92 3.71 28.33
C CYS A 208 -19.81 4.06 26.84
N THR A 209 -20.60 3.37 26.03
CA THR A 209 -20.99 3.78 24.68
C THR A 209 -21.55 5.20 24.70
N LEU A 210 -21.27 5.98 23.63
CA LEU A 210 -21.75 7.33 23.41
C LEU A 210 -23.30 7.42 23.45
N GLY A 211 -23.85 7.48 24.64
CA GLY A 211 -25.26 7.74 24.91
C GLY A 211 -25.34 8.69 26.10
N GLU A 212 -25.89 9.89 25.84
CA GLU A 212 -26.25 10.89 26.84
C GLU A 212 -25.07 11.65 27.51
N ALA A 213 -24.43 12.53 26.74
CA ALA A 213 -23.56 13.57 27.30
C ALA A 213 -24.38 14.82 27.60
N SER A 214 -24.36 15.22 28.87
CA SER A 214 -24.93 16.43 29.43
C SER A 214 -24.53 17.71 28.68
N ASP A 215 -25.46 18.67 28.63
CA ASP A 215 -25.34 20.02 28.05
C ASP A 215 -24.15 20.84 28.60
N VAL A 216 -23.01 20.69 27.98
CA VAL A 216 -21.89 21.63 28.10
C VAL A 216 -21.68 22.28 26.73
N GLY A 217 -21.84 23.59 26.69
CA GLY A 217 -21.93 24.53 25.57
C GLY A 217 -21.02 24.39 24.36
N ILE A 218 -21.00 23.23 23.71
CA ILE A 218 -20.38 23.09 22.39
C ILE A 218 -21.34 23.65 21.33
N ASN A 219 -20.78 24.39 20.38
CA ASN A 219 -21.51 24.84 19.20
C ASN A 219 -22.20 23.64 18.53
N ALA A 220 -23.53 23.60 18.57
CA ALA A 220 -24.35 22.48 18.09
C ALA A 220 -23.97 22.02 16.67
N GLY A 221 -23.44 22.91 15.85
CA GLY A 221 -22.96 22.61 14.50
C GLY A 221 -21.71 21.72 14.43
N VAL A 222 -20.79 21.79 15.40
CA VAL A 222 -19.57 20.94 15.44
C VAL A 222 -19.96 19.55 15.95
N ARG A 223 -20.81 19.48 16.97
CA ARG A 223 -21.32 18.23 17.57
C ARG A 223 -22.16 17.43 16.56
N ASN A 224 -23.07 18.09 15.84
CA ASN A 224 -23.91 17.41 14.84
C ASN A 224 -23.08 16.89 13.67
N ARG A 225 -22.10 17.65 13.16
CA ARG A 225 -21.20 17.19 12.09
C ARG A 225 -20.33 16.01 12.51
N ALA A 226 -19.80 16.01 13.73
CA ALA A 226 -19.04 14.89 14.27
C ALA A 226 -19.93 13.63 14.47
N ALA A 227 -21.13 13.79 15.00
CA ALA A 227 -22.10 12.71 15.18
C ALA A 227 -22.60 12.15 13.84
N GLU A 228 -22.89 13.00 12.86
CA GLU A 228 -23.27 12.59 11.49
C GLU A 228 -22.14 11.79 10.81
N PHE A 229 -20.88 12.24 10.97
CA PHE A 229 -19.72 11.55 10.42
C PHE A 229 -19.52 10.17 11.07
N LEU A 230 -19.69 10.05 12.39
CA LEU A 230 -19.60 8.79 13.11
C LEU A 230 -20.76 7.83 12.80
N ALA A 231 -21.98 8.36 12.67
CA ALA A 231 -23.18 7.57 12.37
C ALA A 231 -23.17 6.98 10.94
N ALA A 232 -22.52 7.66 10.00
CA ALA A 232 -22.41 7.19 8.61
C ALA A 232 -21.44 5.99 8.42
N ARG A 233 -20.77 5.53 9.49
CA ARG A 233 -19.70 4.54 9.46
C ARG A 233 -20.12 3.21 10.07
N SER A 234 -21.12 2.52 9.50
CA SER A 234 -21.51 1.17 9.94
C SER A 234 -20.65 0.10 9.24
N ASP A 235 -20.08 -0.83 10.00
CA ASP A 235 -19.16 -1.86 9.51
C ASP A 235 -19.71 -3.28 9.61
N ALA A 236 -19.56 -3.97 8.49
CA ALA A 236 -19.58 -5.43 8.44
C ALA A 236 -18.13 -5.95 8.33
N HIS A 237 -17.62 -6.66 9.32
CA HIS A 237 -16.39 -7.43 9.24
C HIS A 237 -16.68 -8.75 8.51
N ALA A 238 -16.55 -8.75 7.16
CA ALA A 238 -16.55 -10.00 6.40
C ALA A 238 -15.15 -10.64 6.44
N SER A 239 -15.08 -11.96 6.58
CA SER A 239 -13.84 -12.72 6.41
C SER A 239 -13.37 -12.63 4.95
N ILE A 240 -12.05 -12.51 4.70
CA ILE A 240 -11.46 -12.48 3.34
C ILE A 240 -11.94 -13.65 2.45
N LYS A 241 -12.23 -14.81 3.07
CA LYS A 241 -12.68 -16.02 2.36
C LYS A 241 -14.07 -15.87 1.74
N ASP A 242 -14.90 -15.01 2.31
CA ASP A 242 -16.31 -14.85 1.93
C ASP A 242 -16.57 -13.54 1.19
N GLU A 243 -15.54 -12.68 0.97
CA GLU A 243 -15.69 -11.47 0.19
C GLU A 243 -16.00 -11.78 -1.29
N PRO A 244 -17.06 -11.19 -1.86
CA PRO A 244 -17.40 -11.40 -3.28
C PRO A 244 -16.29 -10.86 -4.19
N VAL A 245 -16.05 -11.57 -5.29
CA VAL A 245 -15.11 -11.13 -6.33
C VAL A 245 -15.82 -10.13 -7.23
N VAL A 246 -15.47 -8.86 -7.09
CA VAL A 246 -16.08 -7.74 -7.81
C VAL A 246 -15.06 -7.12 -8.76
N PHE A 247 -15.50 -6.60 -9.90
CA PHE A 247 -14.68 -5.87 -10.87
C PHE A 247 -15.18 -4.43 -11.00
N SER A 248 -14.27 -3.55 -11.36
CA SER A 248 -14.61 -2.17 -11.67
C SER A 248 -15.14 -2.03 -13.10
N ASP A 249 -15.98 -1.04 -13.34
CA ASP A 249 -16.42 -0.70 -14.68
C ASP A 249 -15.25 -0.19 -15.53
N PHE A 250 -15.33 -0.37 -16.82
CA PHE A 250 -14.33 0.10 -17.78
C PHE A 250 -15.00 0.63 -19.06
N PRO A 251 -14.36 1.55 -19.78
CA PRO A 251 -14.87 2.06 -21.05
C PRO A 251 -15.01 0.95 -22.10
N ALA A 252 -16.09 0.94 -22.87
CA ALA A 252 -16.37 -0.11 -23.86
C ALA A 252 -15.24 -0.30 -24.90
N GLN A 253 -14.48 0.78 -25.21
CA GLN A 253 -13.33 0.75 -26.13
C GLN A 253 -12.16 -0.10 -25.61
N LEU A 254 -12.19 -0.51 -24.35
CA LEU A 254 -11.16 -1.36 -23.74
C LEU A 254 -11.54 -2.84 -23.69
N ASP A 255 -12.64 -3.24 -24.36
CA ASP A 255 -13.04 -4.65 -24.41
C ASP A 255 -12.00 -5.47 -25.20
N TYR A 256 -11.64 -6.63 -24.66
CA TYR A 256 -10.74 -7.60 -25.31
C TYR A 256 -11.29 -8.16 -26.62
N ARG A 257 -12.61 -8.11 -26.83
CA ARG A 257 -13.24 -8.49 -28.10
C ARG A 257 -12.70 -7.72 -29.32
N GLU A 258 -12.18 -6.51 -29.11
CA GLU A 258 -11.57 -5.71 -30.17
C GLU A 258 -10.18 -6.19 -30.59
N ILE A 259 -9.53 -7.05 -29.79
CA ILE A 259 -8.22 -7.61 -30.10
C ILE A 259 -8.43 -8.87 -30.95
N SER A 260 -7.90 -8.87 -32.18
CA SER A 260 -8.04 -9.98 -33.13
C SER A 260 -6.72 -10.74 -33.34
N GLY A 261 -6.81 -12.02 -33.63
CA GLY A 261 -5.69 -12.84 -34.08
C GLY A 261 -4.70 -13.26 -32.99
N GLN A 262 -5.05 -13.12 -31.68
CA GLN A 262 -4.14 -13.38 -30.55
C GLN A 262 -4.82 -14.23 -29.45
N GLY A 263 -5.64 -15.23 -29.83
CA GLY A 263 -6.44 -16.02 -28.88
C GLY A 263 -5.61 -16.66 -27.77
N PHE A 264 -4.46 -17.26 -28.10
CA PHE A 264 -3.55 -17.85 -27.12
C PHE A 264 -2.98 -16.81 -26.14
N PHE A 265 -2.66 -15.60 -26.62
CA PHE A 265 -2.17 -14.54 -25.75
C PHE A 265 -3.25 -14.02 -24.80
N ILE A 266 -4.49 -13.83 -25.30
CA ILE A 266 -5.63 -13.41 -24.46
C ILE A 266 -5.89 -14.43 -23.36
N GLU A 267 -5.82 -15.71 -23.67
CA GLU A 267 -5.97 -16.77 -22.67
C GLU A 267 -4.80 -16.79 -21.67
N ALA A 268 -3.57 -16.58 -22.13
CA ALA A 268 -2.42 -16.42 -21.25
C ALA A 268 -2.62 -15.24 -20.28
N LEU A 269 -3.20 -14.12 -20.73
CA LEU A 269 -3.55 -12.99 -19.90
C LEU A 269 -4.65 -13.34 -18.89
N GLN A 270 -5.65 -14.13 -19.29
CA GLN A 270 -6.70 -14.62 -18.37
C GLN A 270 -6.10 -15.46 -17.24
N ILE A 271 -5.22 -16.42 -17.58
CA ILE A 271 -4.53 -17.27 -16.58
C ILE A 271 -3.61 -16.42 -15.70
N ALA A 272 -2.89 -15.46 -16.30
CA ALA A 272 -2.05 -14.52 -15.56
C ALA A 272 -2.86 -13.70 -14.54
N ALA A 273 -4.03 -13.21 -14.91
CA ALA A 273 -4.92 -12.46 -14.04
C ALA A 273 -5.53 -13.34 -12.95
N ALA A 274 -6.00 -14.55 -13.30
CA ALA A 274 -6.63 -15.47 -12.37
C ALA A 274 -5.70 -15.98 -11.27
N GLY A 275 -4.43 -16.23 -11.61
CA GLY A 275 -3.42 -16.74 -10.64
C GLY A 275 -2.42 -15.72 -10.15
N ARG A 276 -2.48 -14.46 -10.62
CA ARG A 276 -1.47 -13.41 -10.37
C ARG A 276 -0.07 -13.80 -10.83
N HIS A 277 0.05 -14.53 -11.96
CA HIS A 277 1.31 -14.97 -12.54
C HIS A 277 2.04 -13.86 -13.27
N ASN A 278 3.36 -13.80 -13.12
CA ASN A 278 4.22 -12.90 -13.89
C ASN A 278 4.28 -13.34 -15.35
N LEU A 279 4.26 -12.37 -16.28
CA LEU A 279 4.19 -12.65 -17.71
C LEU A 279 5.17 -11.80 -18.52
N ILE A 280 5.81 -12.40 -19.50
CA ILE A 280 6.53 -11.72 -20.57
C ILE A 280 5.89 -12.05 -21.92
N ALA A 281 5.55 -11.00 -22.67
CA ALA A 281 5.11 -11.11 -24.06
C ALA A 281 6.17 -10.53 -24.99
N TYR A 282 6.59 -11.28 -25.99
CA TYR A 282 7.59 -10.80 -26.95
C TYR A 282 7.17 -11.14 -28.38
N GLY A 283 7.56 -10.29 -29.33
CA GLY A 283 7.18 -10.43 -30.73
C GLY A 283 7.46 -9.16 -31.52
N PRO A 284 7.23 -9.18 -32.84
CA PRO A 284 7.52 -8.04 -33.69
C PRO A 284 6.72 -6.79 -33.30
N PRO A 285 7.17 -5.59 -33.65
CA PRO A 285 6.40 -4.38 -33.43
C PRO A 285 5.06 -4.44 -34.19
N GLY A 286 4.01 -3.86 -33.59
CA GLY A 286 2.67 -3.83 -34.20
C GLY A 286 1.82 -5.10 -34.00
N CYS A 287 2.33 -6.16 -33.34
CA CYS A 287 1.54 -7.38 -33.09
C CYS A 287 0.53 -7.27 -31.91
N GLY A 288 0.33 -6.08 -31.34
CA GLY A 288 -0.69 -5.85 -30.29
C GLY A 288 -0.26 -6.11 -28.85
N LYS A 289 1.05 -6.34 -28.55
CA LYS A 289 1.57 -6.56 -27.18
C LYS A 289 1.12 -5.49 -26.19
N THR A 290 1.53 -4.26 -26.46
CA THR A 290 1.26 -3.10 -25.59
C THR A 290 -0.23 -2.85 -25.46
N LEU A 291 -1.00 -2.98 -26.56
CA LEU A 291 -2.46 -2.81 -26.56
C LEU A 291 -3.14 -3.79 -25.60
N ALA A 292 -2.79 -5.08 -25.66
CA ALA A 292 -3.40 -6.10 -24.82
C ALA A 292 -2.93 -5.97 -23.35
N LEU A 293 -1.64 -5.70 -23.11
CA LEU A 293 -1.09 -5.57 -21.76
C LEU A 293 -1.56 -4.30 -21.06
N SER A 294 -1.72 -3.18 -21.78
CA SER A 294 -2.25 -1.95 -21.19
C SER A 294 -3.72 -2.07 -20.75
N ARG A 295 -4.50 -2.98 -21.37
CA ARG A 295 -5.87 -3.29 -20.95
C ARG A 295 -5.94 -4.29 -19.79
N PHE A 296 -4.83 -4.88 -19.35
CA PHE A 296 -4.80 -5.98 -18.37
C PHE A 296 -5.46 -5.61 -17.03
N TYR A 297 -5.39 -4.35 -16.61
CA TYR A 297 -6.05 -3.91 -15.38
C TYR A 297 -7.57 -4.12 -15.40
N THR A 298 -8.19 -4.16 -16.59
CA THR A 298 -9.63 -4.46 -16.72
C THR A 298 -9.97 -5.90 -16.35
N LEU A 299 -9.00 -6.82 -16.35
CA LEU A 299 -9.17 -8.22 -15.97
C LEU A 299 -9.00 -8.46 -14.47
N LEU A 300 -8.52 -7.47 -13.72
CA LEU A 300 -8.21 -7.65 -12.32
C LEU A 300 -9.44 -7.42 -11.44
N PRO A 301 -9.74 -8.32 -10.49
CA PRO A 301 -10.77 -8.10 -9.49
C PRO A 301 -10.33 -6.97 -8.53
N ARG A 302 -11.32 -6.30 -7.94
CA ARG A 302 -11.08 -5.34 -6.86
C ARG A 302 -10.31 -5.98 -5.70
N LEU A 303 -9.55 -5.15 -5.03
CA LEU A 303 -8.81 -5.51 -3.83
C LEU A 303 -9.76 -5.93 -2.72
N THR A 304 -9.33 -6.89 -1.91
CA THR A 304 -9.99 -7.15 -0.62
C THR A 304 -9.80 -5.94 0.30
N ARG A 305 -10.63 -5.86 1.36
CA ARG A 305 -10.53 -4.74 2.32
C ARG A 305 -9.11 -4.59 2.89
N GLU A 306 -8.45 -5.67 3.27
CA GLU A 306 -7.08 -5.63 3.81
C GLU A 306 -6.04 -5.18 2.76
N GLU A 307 -6.16 -5.70 1.53
CA GLU A 307 -5.30 -5.28 0.43
C GLU A 307 -5.49 -3.79 0.10
N ALA A 308 -6.74 -3.33 0.08
CA ALA A 308 -7.10 -1.94 -0.17
C ALA A 308 -6.55 -0.99 0.90
N LEU A 309 -6.61 -1.37 2.19
CA LEU A 309 -6.02 -0.60 3.28
C LEU A 309 -4.50 -0.45 3.14
N THR A 310 -3.81 -1.55 2.81
CA THR A 310 -2.36 -1.55 2.61
C THR A 310 -1.95 -0.65 1.44
N VAL A 311 -2.66 -0.75 0.31
CA VAL A 311 -2.41 0.10 -0.87
C VAL A 311 -2.70 1.57 -0.55
N THR A 312 -3.83 1.86 0.08
CA THR A 312 -4.21 3.23 0.46
C THR A 312 -3.16 3.85 1.39
N ARG A 313 -2.61 3.08 2.34
CA ARG A 313 -1.52 3.53 3.23
C ARG A 313 -0.29 3.97 2.43
N ILE A 314 0.15 3.18 1.44
CA ILE A 314 1.31 3.52 0.59
C ILE A 314 1.05 4.82 -0.18
N TYR A 315 -0.13 4.96 -0.77
CA TYR A 315 -0.51 6.16 -1.54
C TYR A 315 -0.68 7.40 -0.66
N SER A 316 -1.21 7.25 0.56
CA SER A 316 -1.33 8.32 1.55
C SER A 316 0.05 8.88 1.95
N ILE A 317 1.00 8.01 2.30
CA ILE A 317 2.38 8.39 2.64
C ILE A 317 3.09 9.05 1.46
N SER A 318 2.86 8.56 0.25
CA SER A 318 3.45 9.11 -0.97
C SER A 318 2.89 10.49 -1.33
N GLY A 319 1.74 10.89 -0.76
CA GLY A 319 1.02 12.10 -1.12
C GLY A 319 0.34 12.00 -2.49
N LEU A 320 0.02 10.79 -2.95
CA LEU A 320 -0.65 10.51 -4.22
C LEU A 320 -2.16 10.30 -4.09
N LEU A 321 -2.71 10.38 -2.88
CA LEU A 321 -4.16 10.39 -2.69
C LEU A 321 -4.71 11.77 -3.06
N THR A 322 -5.74 11.77 -3.89
CA THR A 322 -6.49 13.00 -4.19
C THR A 322 -7.48 13.29 -3.06
N SER A 323 -7.73 14.58 -2.80
CA SER A 323 -8.74 15.01 -1.81
C SER A 323 -10.09 14.34 -2.10
N GLY A 324 -10.70 13.76 -1.06
CA GLY A 324 -11.96 13.02 -1.18
C GLY A 324 -11.84 11.54 -1.55
N THR A 325 -10.63 11.03 -1.80
CA THR A 325 -10.43 9.59 -2.01
C THR A 325 -10.60 8.84 -0.68
N ARG A 326 -11.53 7.89 -0.65
CA ARG A 326 -11.79 7.06 0.55
C ARG A 326 -10.75 5.96 0.68
N ILE A 327 -10.99 4.84 0.03
CA ILE A 327 -10.09 3.68 -0.01
C ILE A 327 -9.86 3.33 -1.47
N LEU A 328 -8.63 3.02 -1.84
CA LEU A 328 -8.30 2.54 -3.18
C LEU A 328 -8.73 1.08 -3.31
N GLN A 329 -9.83 0.85 -4.00
CA GLN A 329 -10.40 -0.50 -4.19
C GLN A 329 -9.86 -1.21 -5.42
N ASP A 330 -9.38 -0.45 -6.41
CA ASP A 330 -8.84 -1.00 -7.65
C ASP A 330 -7.35 -1.32 -7.51
N PRO A 331 -6.90 -2.47 -8.04
CA PRO A 331 -5.48 -2.80 -8.07
C PRO A 331 -4.69 -1.72 -8.81
N PRO A 332 -3.60 -1.19 -8.24
CA PRO A 332 -2.75 -0.23 -8.92
C PRO A 332 -2.17 -0.82 -10.21
N PHE A 333 -2.19 -0.03 -11.28
CA PHE A 333 -1.53 -0.36 -12.54
C PHE A 333 -0.45 0.69 -12.81
N ARG A 334 0.81 0.29 -12.61
CA ARG A 334 1.96 1.19 -12.75
C ARG A 334 2.73 0.88 -14.03
N MET A 335 2.94 1.91 -14.84
CA MET A 335 3.66 1.81 -16.12
C MET A 335 4.73 2.91 -16.17
N PRO A 336 5.89 2.70 -15.50
CA PRO A 336 6.96 3.67 -15.51
C PRO A 336 7.57 3.81 -16.92
N HIS A 337 8.05 5.01 -17.23
CA HIS A 337 8.75 5.26 -18.47
C HIS A 337 10.13 4.57 -18.47
N GLN A 338 10.60 4.11 -19.62
CA GLN A 338 11.88 3.39 -19.77
C GLN A 338 13.12 4.19 -19.29
N SER A 339 13.04 5.54 -19.25
CA SER A 339 14.10 6.39 -18.69
C SER A 339 14.15 6.40 -17.16
N SER A 340 13.23 5.72 -16.48
CA SER A 340 13.16 5.69 -15.01
C SER A 340 14.46 5.16 -14.41
N THR A 341 14.88 5.80 -13.32
CA THR A 341 16.08 5.39 -12.58
C THR A 341 15.78 4.22 -11.66
N ALA A 342 16.80 3.48 -11.20
CA ALA A 342 16.65 2.42 -10.20
C ALA A 342 16.02 2.96 -8.91
N GLU A 343 16.37 4.20 -8.49
CA GLU A 343 15.77 4.85 -7.33
C GLU A 343 14.27 5.16 -7.54
N GLY A 344 13.86 5.59 -8.75
CA GLY A 344 12.45 5.79 -9.08
C GLY A 344 11.65 4.50 -9.02
N ILE A 345 12.25 3.37 -9.42
CA ILE A 345 11.60 2.06 -9.42
C ILE A 345 11.54 1.45 -8.02
N ILE A 346 12.65 1.45 -7.27
CA ILE A 346 12.74 0.83 -5.93
C ILE A 346 12.18 1.78 -4.86
N GLY A 347 12.43 3.06 -5.01
CA GLY A 347 12.25 4.06 -3.98
C GLY A 347 13.58 4.52 -3.39
N GLY A 348 13.55 5.55 -2.54
CA GLY A 348 14.73 6.11 -1.92
C GLY A 348 14.60 7.58 -1.56
N GLY A 349 15.67 8.32 -1.76
CA GLY A 349 15.76 9.71 -1.36
C GLY A 349 15.95 9.90 0.14
N ILE A 350 16.03 11.17 0.57
CA ILE A 350 16.24 11.55 1.97
C ILE A 350 15.11 11.07 2.88
N HIS A 351 13.90 10.97 2.33
CA HIS A 351 12.68 10.61 3.05
C HIS A 351 12.29 9.13 2.88
N CYS A 352 13.16 8.29 2.29
CA CYS A 352 12.88 6.88 1.99
C CYS A 352 11.49 6.69 1.35
N ARG A 353 11.18 7.49 0.30
CA ARG A 353 9.89 7.42 -0.39
C ARG A 353 9.74 6.12 -1.16
N PRO A 354 8.52 5.56 -1.25
CA PRO A 354 8.29 4.36 -2.05
C PRO A 354 8.48 4.64 -3.54
N GLY A 355 9.04 3.66 -4.27
CA GLY A 355 9.14 3.68 -5.72
C GLY A 355 7.98 2.99 -6.40
N GLU A 356 8.06 2.85 -7.75
CA GLU A 356 7.01 2.26 -8.58
C GLU A 356 6.65 0.82 -8.17
N ILE A 357 7.62 0.05 -7.67
CA ILE A 357 7.38 -1.33 -7.20
C ILE A 357 6.43 -1.32 -5.98
N SER A 358 6.70 -0.47 -4.99
CA SER A 358 5.84 -0.35 -3.80
C SER A 358 4.48 0.26 -4.14
N LEU A 359 4.44 1.22 -5.09
CA LEU A 359 3.20 1.79 -5.61
C LEU A 359 2.36 0.78 -6.40
N ALA A 360 2.99 -0.28 -6.96
CA ALA A 360 2.32 -1.38 -7.63
C ALA A 360 1.86 -2.49 -6.67
N HIS A 361 2.01 -2.31 -5.35
CA HIS A 361 1.64 -3.31 -4.36
C HIS A 361 0.18 -3.78 -4.53
N ASN A 362 -0.06 -5.10 -4.49
CA ASN A 362 -1.33 -5.77 -4.79
C ASN A 362 -1.91 -5.47 -6.19
N GLY A 363 -1.12 -4.87 -7.06
CA GLY A 363 -1.47 -4.51 -8.42
C GLY A 363 -0.48 -5.04 -9.44
N VAL A 364 -0.20 -4.24 -10.46
CA VAL A 364 0.63 -4.60 -11.62
C VAL A 364 1.71 -3.56 -11.84
N LEU A 365 2.92 -4.04 -12.07
CA LEU A 365 4.02 -3.27 -12.66
C LEU A 365 4.20 -3.73 -14.11
N PHE A 366 3.86 -2.88 -15.06
CA PHE A 366 4.02 -3.14 -16.48
C PHE A 366 5.23 -2.36 -17.03
N LEU A 367 6.20 -3.09 -17.55
CA LEU A 367 7.33 -2.51 -18.27
C LEU A 367 7.16 -2.77 -19.77
N ASP A 368 6.78 -1.72 -20.48
CA ASP A 368 6.75 -1.75 -21.94
C ASP A 368 8.15 -1.51 -22.50
N GLU A 369 8.46 -2.14 -23.63
CA GLU A 369 9.82 -2.12 -24.20
C GLU A 369 10.89 -2.48 -23.14
N ALA A 370 10.61 -3.54 -22.38
CA ALA A 370 11.35 -3.87 -21.16
C ALA A 370 12.86 -4.03 -21.36
N ALA A 371 13.30 -4.38 -22.57
CA ALA A 371 14.72 -4.46 -22.92
C ALA A 371 15.41 -3.09 -22.98
N ASP A 372 14.68 -1.97 -23.10
CA ASP A 372 15.24 -0.64 -23.19
C ASP A 372 15.48 0.00 -21.82
N PHE A 373 14.92 -0.57 -20.78
CA PHE A 373 15.26 -0.19 -19.41
C PHE A 373 16.74 -0.45 -19.09
N ARG A 374 17.30 0.34 -18.20
CA ARG A 374 18.67 0.13 -17.70
C ARG A 374 18.78 -1.23 -17.04
N ILE A 375 19.89 -1.94 -17.23
CA ILE A 375 20.15 -3.26 -16.64
C ILE A 375 20.01 -3.22 -15.12
N SER A 376 20.43 -2.13 -14.47
CA SER A 376 20.28 -1.93 -13.01
C SER A 376 18.83 -1.95 -12.55
N VAL A 377 17.89 -1.42 -13.36
CA VAL A 377 16.46 -1.44 -13.09
C VAL A 377 15.92 -2.88 -13.16
N LEU A 378 16.23 -3.61 -14.23
CA LEU A 378 15.80 -4.99 -14.39
C LEU A 378 16.37 -5.91 -13.29
N GLN A 379 17.62 -5.71 -12.89
CA GLN A 379 18.22 -6.46 -11.78
C GLN A 379 17.58 -6.13 -10.43
N ALA A 380 17.16 -4.88 -10.22
CA ALA A 380 16.53 -4.43 -9.00
C ALA A 380 15.17 -5.12 -8.71
N LEU A 381 14.48 -5.61 -9.76
CA LEU A 381 13.21 -6.35 -9.62
C LEU A 381 13.37 -7.73 -8.95
N ARG A 382 14.58 -8.31 -8.95
CA ARG A 382 14.80 -9.69 -8.52
C ARG A 382 14.46 -9.95 -7.06
N VAL A 383 14.92 -9.08 -6.18
CA VAL A 383 14.71 -9.21 -4.74
C VAL A 383 13.24 -8.98 -4.36
N PRO A 384 12.57 -7.90 -4.81
CA PRO A 384 11.15 -7.68 -4.50
C PRO A 384 10.21 -8.79 -5.02
N LEU A 385 10.52 -9.40 -6.17
CA LEU A 385 9.76 -10.53 -6.70
C LEU A 385 9.87 -11.81 -5.83
N GLU A 386 10.88 -11.90 -4.98
CA GLU A 386 11.10 -13.05 -4.11
C GLU A 386 10.68 -12.77 -2.67
N GLU A 387 11.12 -11.65 -2.11
CA GLU A 387 10.89 -11.28 -0.72
C GLU A 387 9.54 -10.58 -0.48
N VAL A 388 8.84 -10.17 -1.56
CA VAL A 388 7.55 -9.45 -1.52
C VAL A 388 7.63 -8.14 -0.72
N LYS A 389 8.85 -7.63 -0.52
CA LYS A 389 9.12 -6.37 0.19
C LYS A 389 10.35 -5.66 -0.38
N ILE A 390 10.46 -4.38 -0.08
CA ILE A 390 11.63 -3.55 -0.35
C ILE A 390 12.09 -2.93 0.96
N THR A 391 13.35 -3.15 1.31
CA THR A 391 13.99 -2.48 2.45
C THR A 391 14.76 -1.27 1.94
N LEU A 392 14.37 -0.07 2.38
CA LEU A 392 15.07 1.18 2.13
C LEU A 392 15.84 1.57 3.37
N SER A 393 17.15 1.73 3.26
CA SER A 393 18.01 2.12 4.37
C SER A 393 18.77 3.41 4.04
N ARG A 394 18.72 4.42 4.94
CA ARG A 394 19.47 5.65 4.80
C ARG A 394 19.76 6.30 6.17
N ALA A 395 20.97 6.76 6.34
CA ALA A 395 21.41 7.51 7.53
C ALA A 395 21.06 6.83 8.88
N GLY A 396 21.30 5.50 8.97
CA GLY A 396 21.03 4.72 10.18
C GLY A 396 19.55 4.35 10.40
N ARG A 397 18.65 4.70 9.46
CA ARG A 397 17.25 4.30 9.48
C ARG A 397 16.93 3.34 8.35
N SER A 398 16.08 2.38 8.61
CA SER A 398 15.53 1.49 7.57
C SER A 398 14.01 1.41 7.69
N THR A 399 13.38 1.16 6.55
CA THR A 399 11.92 0.95 6.45
C THR A 399 11.65 -0.13 5.42
N ASP A 400 10.68 -0.98 5.71
CA ASP A 400 10.23 -2.01 4.80
C ASP A 400 8.92 -1.58 4.15
N TYR A 401 8.90 -1.53 2.82
CA TYR A 401 7.68 -1.35 2.05
C TYR A 401 7.20 -2.68 1.53
N PRO A 402 5.92 -3.01 1.66
CA PRO A 402 5.36 -4.18 1.01
C PRO A 402 5.43 -4.03 -0.52
N ALA A 403 5.82 -5.10 -1.21
CA ALA A 403 6.09 -5.10 -2.65
C ALA A 403 5.53 -6.35 -3.34
N ARG A 404 4.31 -6.75 -3.01
CA ARG A 404 3.60 -7.86 -3.66
C ARG A 404 2.95 -7.35 -4.94
N PHE A 405 3.61 -7.47 -6.06
CA PHE A 405 3.11 -7.01 -7.36
C PHE A 405 3.19 -8.13 -8.40
N GLN A 406 2.37 -8.02 -9.43
CA GLN A 406 2.44 -8.84 -10.63
C GLN A 406 3.28 -8.11 -11.68
N LEU A 407 4.30 -8.76 -12.23
CA LEU A 407 5.17 -8.19 -13.25
C LEU A 407 4.69 -8.57 -14.64
N LEU A 408 4.42 -7.57 -15.47
CA LEU A 408 4.16 -7.74 -16.90
C LEU A 408 5.28 -7.08 -17.70
N LEU A 409 5.84 -7.82 -18.65
CA LEU A 409 6.89 -7.33 -19.54
C LEU A 409 6.45 -7.44 -20.98
N ALA A 410 6.66 -6.38 -21.76
CA ALA A 410 6.61 -6.44 -23.22
C ALA A 410 8.02 -6.24 -23.77
N ALA A 411 8.42 -7.05 -24.76
CA ALA A 411 9.73 -6.94 -25.40
C ALA A 411 9.63 -7.19 -26.90
N ASN A 412 10.60 -6.66 -27.64
CA ASN A 412 10.81 -7.06 -29.03
C ASN A 412 11.67 -8.34 -29.07
N PRO A 413 11.63 -9.13 -30.15
CA PRO A 413 12.39 -10.37 -30.23
C PRO A 413 13.90 -10.14 -30.43
N CYS A 414 14.29 -8.95 -30.90
CA CYS A 414 15.67 -8.53 -31.14
C CYS A 414 15.74 -7.00 -31.23
N PRO A 415 16.93 -6.37 -31.30
CA PRO A 415 17.06 -4.91 -31.42
C PRO A 415 16.32 -4.29 -32.61
N CYS A 416 16.25 -4.95 -33.77
CA CYS A 416 15.49 -4.46 -34.92
C CYS A 416 14.00 -4.82 -34.89
N GLY A 417 13.58 -5.69 -33.98
CA GLY A 417 12.21 -6.17 -33.84
C GLY A 417 11.75 -7.26 -34.84
N ASN A 418 12.56 -7.61 -35.85
CA ASN A 418 12.12 -8.45 -36.96
C ASN A 418 12.56 -9.92 -36.85
N PHE A 419 13.23 -10.33 -35.78
CA PHE A 419 13.63 -11.73 -35.59
C PHE A 419 12.41 -12.64 -35.48
N GLY A 420 12.35 -13.68 -36.32
CA GLY A 420 11.19 -14.58 -36.42
C GLY A 420 9.98 -13.98 -37.15
N SER A 421 10.10 -12.84 -37.82
CA SER A 421 9.04 -12.29 -38.69
C SER A 421 9.13 -12.91 -40.07
N THR A 422 7.98 -13.25 -40.69
CA THR A 422 7.91 -13.71 -42.08
C THR A 422 7.92 -12.58 -43.09
N ASP A 423 7.44 -11.41 -42.70
CA ASP A 423 7.24 -10.26 -43.60
C ASP A 423 8.47 -9.37 -43.71
N LYS A 424 9.37 -9.44 -42.73
CA LYS A 424 10.56 -8.59 -42.66
C LYS A 424 11.80 -9.40 -42.30
N ILE A 425 12.88 -9.12 -42.99
CA ILE A 425 14.18 -9.77 -42.77
C ILE A 425 14.82 -9.15 -41.51
N CYS A 426 15.23 -9.99 -40.56
CA CYS A 426 16.06 -9.59 -39.45
C CYS A 426 17.52 -9.47 -39.87
N LEU A 427 18.11 -8.28 -39.74
CA LEU A 427 19.53 -8.02 -40.07
C LEU A 427 20.43 -8.08 -38.81
N CYS A 428 19.92 -8.46 -37.67
CA CYS A 428 20.72 -8.55 -36.43
C CYS A 428 21.68 -9.74 -36.50
N ARG A 429 22.93 -9.50 -36.13
CA ARG A 429 23.88 -10.61 -35.92
C ARG A 429 23.44 -11.45 -34.73
N PRO A 430 23.66 -12.78 -34.72
CA PRO A 430 23.28 -13.65 -33.60
C PRO A 430 23.76 -13.15 -32.25
N GLN A 431 25.00 -12.64 -32.18
CA GLN A 431 25.57 -12.06 -30.96
C GLN A 431 24.80 -10.82 -30.45
N ALA A 432 24.26 -9.99 -31.36
CA ALA A 432 23.46 -8.83 -30.96
C ALA A 432 22.11 -9.23 -30.37
N VAL A 433 21.50 -10.30 -30.91
CA VAL A 433 20.27 -10.89 -30.35
C VAL A 433 20.54 -11.48 -28.97
N GLU A 434 21.64 -12.21 -28.82
CA GLU A 434 22.06 -12.76 -27.53
C GLU A 434 22.32 -11.66 -26.48
N GLN A 435 23.07 -10.61 -26.83
CA GLN A 435 23.31 -9.47 -25.94
C GLN A 435 22.02 -8.74 -25.56
N TYR A 436 21.05 -8.65 -26.45
CA TYR A 436 19.75 -8.06 -26.20
C TYR A 436 19.00 -8.86 -25.11
N TRP A 437 18.96 -10.18 -25.22
CA TRP A 437 18.28 -11.04 -24.24
C TRP A 437 19.07 -11.19 -22.92
N ARG A 438 20.38 -11.08 -22.93
CA ARG A 438 21.22 -11.06 -21.71
C ARG A 438 20.89 -9.90 -20.76
N ARG A 439 20.18 -8.84 -21.23
CA ARG A 439 19.65 -7.79 -20.36
C ARG A 439 18.66 -8.34 -19.35
N PHE A 440 17.86 -9.30 -19.76
CA PHE A 440 17.01 -10.10 -18.86
C PHE A 440 17.88 -11.21 -18.25
N SER A 441 18.46 -10.96 -17.09
CA SER A 441 19.27 -11.99 -16.44
C SER A 441 18.48 -13.29 -16.26
N ALA A 442 19.16 -14.45 -16.38
CA ALA A 442 18.52 -15.76 -16.17
C ALA A 442 17.73 -15.84 -14.84
N PRO A 443 18.23 -15.30 -13.70
CA PRO A 443 17.46 -15.25 -12.45
C PRO A 443 16.19 -14.40 -12.52
N LEU A 444 16.10 -13.36 -13.37
CA LEU A 444 14.86 -12.61 -13.57
C LEU A 444 13.86 -13.42 -14.39
N LEU A 445 14.33 -14.00 -15.52
CA LEU A 445 13.48 -14.84 -16.36
C LEU A 445 12.93 -16.06 -15.61
N ASP A 446 13.70 -16.64 -14.71
CA ASP A 446 13.26 -17.78 -13.87
C ASP A 446 12.10 -17.42 -12.91
N ARG A 447 11.83 -16.10 -12.70
CA ARG A 447 10.69 -15.58 -11.93
C ARG A 447 9.48 -15.22 -12.78
N ILE A 448 9.56 -15.43 -14.10
CA ILE A 448 8.47 -15.22 -15.02
C ILE A 448 7.80 -16.55 -15.33
N ASP A 449 6.58 -16.71 -14.85
CA ASP A 449 5.84 -17.97 -14.97
C ASP A 449 5.36 -18.19 -16.40
N ILE A 450 4.87 -17.13 -17.07
CA ILE A 450 4.25 -17.18 -18.41
C ILE A 450 5.12 -16.46 -19.42
N ARG A 451 5.42 -17.14 -20.53
CA ARG A 451 6.24 -16.61 -21.62
C ARG A 451 5.50 -16.83 -22.95
N VAL A 452 5.09 -15.73 -23.59
CA VAL A 452 4.30 -15.78 -24.83
C VAL A 452 5.06 -15.13 -25.97
N ALA A 453 5.32 -15.92 -27.01
CA ALA A 453 5.78 -15.40 -28.29
C ALA A 453 4.57 -15.02 -29.14
N LEU A 454 4.51 -13.77 -29.58
CA LEU A 454 3.50 -13.29 -30.51
C LEU A 454 4.05 -13.30 -31.94
N ILE A 455 3.21 -13.71 -32.87
CA ILE A 455 3.53 -13.78 -34.29
C ILE A 455 2.85 -12.59 -34.99
N GLY A 456 3.46 -12.08 -36.06
CA GLY A 456 2.89 -10.98 -36.86
C GLY A 456 1.54 -11.37 -37.46
N SER A 457 0.67 -10.40 -37.67
CA SER A 457 -0.72 -10.59 -38.15
C SER A 457 -0.88 -11.29 -39.50
N GLY A 458 0.19 -11.48 -40.28
CA GLY A 458 0.19 -12.21 -41.55
C GLY A 458 0.29 -13.74 -41.45
N GLU A 459 0.64 -14.29 -40.30
CA GLU A 459 0.97 -15.70 -40.11
C GLU A 459 -0.12 -16.54 -39.42
N ALA A 460 -1.13 -15.94 -38.82
CA ALA A 460 -2.16 -16.66 -38.08
C ALA A 460 -2.91 -17.72 -38.92
N THR A 461 -2.74 -17.68 -40.25
CA THR A 461 -3.39 -18.61 -41.21
C THR A 461 -2.48 -19.73 -41.74
N LYS A 462 -1.15 -19.69 -41.53
CA LYS A 462 -0.22 -20.65 -42.14
C LYS A 462 0.44 -21.67 -41.21
N THR A 463 0.47 -21.44 -39.88
CA THR A 463 1.20 -22.30 -38.93
C THR A 463 0.40 -23.55 -38.47
N GLN A 464 -0.58 -24.01 -39.26
CA GLN A 464 -1.32 -25.25 -38.97
C GLN A 464 -0.52 -26.55 -39.25
N GLN A 465 0.71 -26.49 -39.74
CA GLN A 465 1.44 -27.67 -40.22
C GLN A 465 2.50 -28.26 -39.30
N ASP A 466 2.95 -27.56 -38.25
CA ASP A 466 3.97 -28.10 -37.34
C ASP A 466 3.41 -28.50 -35.97
N GLY A 467 2.63 -29.58 -35.89
CA GLY A 467 2.45 -30.42 -34.68
C GLY A 467 2.11 -29.77 -33.32
N ALA A 468 2.08 -28.47 -33.23
CA ALA A 468 1.50 -27.76 -32.10
C ALA A 468 0.02 -27.61 -32.39
N HIS A 469 -0.77 -28.60 -31.97
CA HIS A 469 -2.22 -28.46 -31.95
C HIS A 469 -2.54 -27.13 -31.28
N CYS A 470 -3.03 -26.18 -32.11
CA CYS A 470 -3.69 -24.99 -31.58
C CYS A 470 -4.91 -25.49 -30.82
N PHE A 471 -4.81 -25.60 -29.50
CA PHE A 471 -5.96 -25.87 -28.64
C PHE A 471 -7.01 -24.76 -28.72
N PHE A 472 -6.73 -23.67 -29.47
CA PHE A 472 -7.54 -22.48 -29.52
C PHE A 472 -7.93 -22.12 -30.96
N SER A 473 -9.18 -22.36 -31.26
CA SER A 473 -9.79 -21.86 -32.46
C SER A 473 -9.91 -20.34 -32.41
N ASP A 474 -9.31 -19.65 -33.36
CA ASP A 474 -9.40 -18.19 -33.55
C ASP A 474 -10.85 -17.68 -33.80
N LYS A 475 -11.83 -18.60 -33.75
CA LYS A 475 -13.24 -18.35 -34.10
C LYS A 475 -14.07 -17.71 -32.98
N GLN A 476 -13.61 -17.70 -31.72
CA GLN A 476 -14.35 -17.08 -30.61
C GLN A 476 -13.55 -15.96 -29.97
N ARG A 477 -13.85 -14.71 -30.35
CA ARG A 477 -13.35 -13.52 -29.66
C ARG A 477 -14.02 -13.42 -28.28
N LEU A 478 -13.29 -13.72 -27.22
CA LEU A 478 -13.79 -13.61 -25.85
C LEU A 478 -13.95 -12.14 -25.46
N SER A 479 -15.10 -11.79 -24.92
CA SER A 479 -15.33 -10.47 -24.33
C SER A 479 -14.64 -10.38 -22.97
N THR A 480 -14.33 -9.16 -22.53
CA THR A 480 -13.81 -8.92 -21.17
C THR A 480 -14.71 -9.51 -20.09
N ALA A 481 -16.04 -9.48 -20.28
CA ALA A 481 -16.98 -10.08 -19.35
C ALA A 481 -16.83 -11.60 -19.22
N GLN A 482 -16.64 -12.31 -20.35
CA GLN A 482 -16.39 -13.75 -20.35
C GLN A 482 -15.06 -14.11 -19.68
N LEU A 483 -14.00 -13.33 -19.96
CA LEU A 483 -12.69 -13.51 -19.31
C LEU A 483 -12.79 -13.29 -17.79
N ARG A 484 -13.49 -12.25 -17.35
CA ARG A 484 -13.72 -11.92 -15.94
C ARG A 484 -14.48 -13.02 -15.20
N GLN A 485 -15.45 -13.67 -15.85
CA GLN A 485 -16.21 -14.74 -15.20
C GLN A 485 -15.30 -15.89 -14.76
N ALA A 486 -14.44 -16.39 -15.65
CA ALA A 486 -13.50 -17.47 -15.33
C ALA A 486 -12.44 -17.01 -14.28
N ILE A 487 -12.01 -15.75 -14.33
CA ILE A 487 -11.11 -15.16 -13.34
C ILE A 487 -11.80 -15.09 -11.97
N ALA A 488 -13.08 -14.68 -11.91
CA ALA A 488 -13.85 -14.63 -10.67
C ALA A 488 -13.98 -16.01 -10.03
N ASP A 489 -14.36 -17.01 -10.81
CA ASP A 489 -14.51 -18.39 -10.38
C ASP A 489 -13.19 -18.93 -9.80
N ALA A 490 -12.09 -18.78 -10.54
CA ALA A 490 -10.77 -19.20 -10.09
C ALA A 490 -10.30 -18.45 -8.83
N THR A 491 -10.51 -17.14 -8.77
CA THR A 491 -10.15 -16.32 -7.59
C THR A 491 -10.94 -16.74 -6.35
N ALA A 492 -12.24 -16.99 -6.49
CA ALA A 492 -13.09 -17.45 -5.38
C ALA A 492 -12.63 -18.83 -4.86
N ILE A 493 -12.31 -19.77 -5.77
CA ILE A 493 -11.78 -21.09 -5.41
C ILE A 493 -10.45 -20.95 -4.63
N GLN A 494 -9.52 -20.10 -5.11
CA GLN A 494 -8.23 -19.88 -4.49
C GLN A 494 -8.38 -19.22 -3.10
N ARG A 495 -9.24 -18.22 -2.96
CA ARG A 495 -9.53 -17.57 -1.67
C ARG A 495 -10.07 -18.60 -0.66
N LYS A 496 -11.03 -19.42 -1.07
CA LYS A 496 -11.63 -20.44 -0.20
C LYS A 496 -10.63 -21.55 0.18
N ARG A 497 -9.82 -22.02 -0.77
CA ARG A 497 -8.88 -23.12 -0.58
C ARG A 497 -7.67 -22.73 0.28
N GLN A 498 -7.02 -21.59 -0.02
CA GLN A 498 -5.72 -21.23 0.54
C GLN A 498 -5.57 -19.76 0.95
N GLY A 499 -6.57 -18.90 0.71
CA GLY A 499 -6.57 -17.50 1.10
C GLY A 499 -5.66 -16.58 0.27
N LYS A 500 -5.00 -17.09 -0.79
CA LYS A 500 -4.08 -16.32 -1.63
C LYS A 500 -4.00 -16.86 -3.06
N PRO A 501 -3.54 -16.05 -4.06
CA PRO A 501 -3.36 -16.49 -5.43
C PRO A 501 -2.35 -17.63 -5.59
N ASN A 502 -2.55 -18.47 -6.61
CA ASN A 502 -1.68 -19.64 -6.87
C ASN A 502 -0.21 -19.27 -7.09
N ALA A 503 0.10 -18.13 -7.74
CA ALA A 503 1.49 -17.70 -7.95
C ALA A 503 2.27 -17.51 -6.64
N LEU A 504 1.58 -17.21 -5.54
CA LEU A 504 2.19 -16.95 -4.23
C LEU A 504 2.37 -18.21 -3.35
N LEU A 505 2.02 -19.39 -3.84
CA LEU A 505 2.22 -20.64 -3.11
C LEU A 505 3.71 -20.96 -2.96
N ASN A 506 4.11 -21.32 -1.74
CA ASN A 506 5.46 -21.85 -1.47
C ASN A 506 5.52 -23.35 -1.73
N ALA A 507 6.72 -23.95 -1.65
CA ALA A 507 6.95 -25.37 -1.97
C ALA A 507 6.14 -26.35 -1.10
N ALA A 508 5.89 -26.01 0.18
CA ALA A 508 5.07 -26.85 1.06
C ALA A 508 3.60 -26.80 0.68
N GLU A 509 3.11 -25.58 0.39
CA GLU A 509 1.73 -25.31 -0.03
C GLU A 509 1.42 -25.89 -1.42
N ILE A 510 2.38 -25.90 -2.35
CA ILE A 510 2.23 -26.56 -3.65
C ILE A 510 1.93 -28.05 -3.45
N ARG A 511 2.65 -28.73 -2.57
CA ARG A 511 2.39 -30.15 -2.26
C ARG A 511 1.01 -30.38 -1.64
N GLN A 512 0.54 -29.43 -0.84
CA GLN A 512 -0.75 -29.54 -0.15
C GLN A 512 -1.93 -29.20 -1.07
N PHE A 513 -1.84 -28.12 -1.87
CA PHE A 513 -2.99 -27.55 -2.59
C PHE A 513 -3.00 -27.86 -4.09
N CYS A 514 -1.91 -28.46 -4.63
CA CYS A 514 -1.79 -28.77 -6.06
C CYS A 514 -1.52 -30.27 -6.28
N PRO A 515 -2.41 -31.18 -5.83
CA PRO A 515 -2.22 -32.61 -6.08
C PRO A 515 -2.25 -32.89 -7.58
N LEU A 516 -1.25 -33.66 -8.06
CA LEU A 516 -1.12 -34.08 -9.44
C LEU A 516 -1.73 -35.47 -9.63
N GLY A 517 -2.46 -35.67 -10.73
CA GLY A 517 -2.78 -37.01 -11.19
C GLY A 517 -1.54 -37.69 -11.81
N GLU A 518 -1.47 -39.02 -11.80
CA GLU A 518 -0.31 -39.78 -12.30
C GLU A 518 0.11 -39.39 -13.74
N GLU A 519 -0.84 -39.19 -14.64
CA GLU A 519 -0.55 -38.78 -16.02
C GLU A 519 0.07 -37.38 -16.10
N ALA A 520 -0.44 -36.44 -15.28
CA ALA A 520 0.07 -35.09 -15.21
C ALA A 520 1.49 -35.06 -14.65
N GLU A 521 1.77 -35.87 -13.62
CA GLU A 521 3.09 -35.99 -13.01
C GLU A 521 4.11 -36.61 -13.99
N ARG A 522 3.74 -37.69 -14.67
CA ARG A 522 4.57 -38.31 -15.72
C ARG A 522 4.88 -37.32 -16.84
N PHE A 523 3.88 -36.57 -17.29
CA PHE A 523 4.06 -35.55 -18.33
C PHE A 523 5.00 -34.44 -17.89
N LEU A 524 4.82 -33.92 -16.66
CA LEU A 524 5.69 -32.89 -16.08
C LEU A 524 7.13 -33.39 -15.97
N THR A 525 7.36 -34.61 -15.47
CA THR A 525 8.70 -35.18 -15.32
C THR A 525 9.40 -35.32 -16.68
N ASN A 526 8.71 -35.79 -17.69
CA ASN A 526 9.26 -35.91 -19.06
C ASN A 526 9.56 -34.53 -19.66
N SER A 527 8.66 -33.56 -19.47
CA SER A 527 8.83 -32.19 -19.95
C SER A 527 9.98 -31.48 -19.23
N ALA A 528 10.11 -31.66 -17.91
CA ALA A 528 11.19 -31.08 -17.14
C ALA A 528 12.58 -31.58 -17.59
N ARG A 529 12.69 -32.86 -17.92
CA ARG A 529 13.93 -33.42 -18.50
C ARG A 529 14.19 -32.89 -19.91
N ARG A 530 13.16 -32.86 -20.77
CA ARG A 530 13.27 -32.41 -22.17
C ARG A 530 13.66 -30.94 -22.30
N PHE A 531 13.12 -30.08 -21.43
CA PHE A 531 13.32 -28.62 -21.47
C PHE A 531 14.27 -28.11 -20.41
N ALA A 532 14.93 -28.99 -19.65
CA ALA A 532 15.88 -28.68 -18.59
C ALA A 532 15.34 -27.64 -17.58
N PHE A 533 14.09 -27.83 -17.13
CA PHE A 533 13.48 -26.91 -16.16
C PHE A 533 14.22 -26.92 -14.82
N SER A 534 14.44 -25.72 -14.26
CA SER A 534 14.89 -25.56 -12.88
C SER A 534 13.81 -26.05 -11.89
N ALA A 535 14.18 -26.28 -10.64
CA ALA A 535 13.21 -26.60 -9.59
C ALA A 535 12.10 -25.52 -9.48
N ARG A 536 12.45 -24.25 -9.69
CA ARG A 536 11.50 -23.13 -9.72
C ARG A 536 10.58 -23.25 -10.95
N GLY A 537 11.12 -23.54 -12.12
CA GLY A 537 10.33 -23.78 -13.34
C GLY A 537 9.30 -24.90 -13.18
N ILE A 538 9.68 -26.00 -12.52
CA ILE A 538 8.75 -27.10 -12.17
C ILE A 538 7.62 -26.57 -11.27
N HIS A 539 7.95 -25.82 -10.22
CA HIS A 539 6.93 -25.21 -9.35
C HIS A 539 6.03 -24.22 -10.10
N SER A 540 6.58 -23.41 -11.02
CA SER A 540 5.79 -22.51 -11.86
C SER A 540 4.81 -23.28 -12.76
N CYS A 541 5.24 -24.38 -13.38
CA CYS A 541 4.36 -25.24 -14.16
C CYS A 541 3.21 -25.83 -13.31
N ILE A 542 3.48 -26.28 -12.09
CA ILE A 542 2.45 -26.82 -11.19
C ILE A 542 1.45 -25.74 -10.80
N LYS A 543 1.92 -24.53 -10.43
CA LYS A 543 1.05 -23.39 -10.08
C LYS A 543 0.20 -22.94 -11.25
N LEU A 544 0.78 -22.90 -12.46
CA LEU A 544 0.04 -22.60 -13.69
C LEU A 544 -1.03 -23.66 -13.98
N ALA A 545 -0.67 -24.96 -13.91
CA ALA A 545 -1.61 -26.05 -14.12
C ALA A 545 -2.76 -26.00 -13.09
N ARG A 546 -2.47 -25.63 -11.81
CA ARG A 546 -3.52 -25.42 -10.81
C ARG A 546 -4.44 -24.26 -11.19
N THR A 547 -3.87 -23.16 -11.71
CA THR A 547 -4.67 -22.01 -12.16
C THR A 547 -5.54 -22.38 -13.36
N CYS A 548 -5.02 -23.15 -14.34
CA CYS A 548 -5.81 -23.66 -15.45
C CYS A 548 -6.99 -24.52 -14.95
N ALA A 549 -6.73 -25.42 -14.00
CA ALA A 549 -7.78 -26.25 -13.42
C ALA A 549 -8.82 -25.40 -12.62
N ASP A 550 -8.39 -24.34 -11.92
CA ASP A 550 -9.29 -23.46 -11.19
C ASP A 550 -10.21 -22.65 -12.15
N THR A 551 -9.69 -22.21 -13.32
CA THR A 551 -10.52 -21.54 -14.34
C THR A 551 -11.56 -22.45 -14.97
N GLU A 552 -11.31 -23.75 -14.99
CA GLU A 552 -12.23 -24.79 -15.46
C GLU A 552 -13.06 -25.42 -14.32
N LYS A 553 -12.95 -24.89 -13.08
CA LYS A 553 -13.61 -25.41 -11.87
C LYS A 553 -13.22 -26.86 -11.50
N GLY A 554 -12.06 -27.30 -11.98
CA GLY A 554 -11.54 -28.65 -11.75
C GLY A 554 -10.98 -28.82 -10.33
N THR A 555 -11.31 -29.93 -9.66
CA THR A 555 -10.79 -30.24 -8.31
C THR A 555 -9.33 -30.72 -8.35
N HIS A 556 -8.96 -31.44 -9.41
CA HIS A 556 -7.62 -32.03 -9.58
C HIS A 556 -6.94 -31.49 -10.84
N ILE A 557 -5.61 -31.48 -10.82
CA ILE A 557 -4.80 -31.15 -11.99
C ILE A 557 -4.74 -32.37 -12.92
N GLN A 558 -5.35 -32.25 -14.11
CA GLN A 558 -5.33 -33.27 -15.14
C GLN A 558 -4.18 -33.03 -16.13
N LYS A 559 -3.90 -34.01 -16.99
CA LYS A 559 -2.83 -33.96 -17.99
C LYS A 559 -2.92 -32.73 -18.90
N HIS A 560 -4.10 -32.42 -19.44
CA HIS A 560 -4.28 -31.26 -20.33
C HIS A 560 -3.99 -29.91 -19.66
N HIS A 561 -4.30 -29.74 -18.34
CA HIS A 561 -3.88 -28.57 -17.57
C HIS A 561 -2.36 -28.44 -17.50
N MET A 562 -1.66 -29.58 -17.32
CA MET A 562 -0.21 -29.60 -17.27
C MET A 562 0.41 -29.34 -18.64
N GLU A 563 -0.15 -29.88 -19.71
CA GLU A 563 0.27 -29.62 -21.10
C GLU A 563 0.19 -28.12 -21.42
N LYS A 564 -0.92 -27.48 -21.05
CA LYS A 564 -1.13 -26.04 -21.19
C LYS A 564 -0.14 -25.22 -20.34
N ALA A 565 0.10 -25.61 -19.10
CA ALA A 565 1.02 -24.94 -18.21
C ALA A 565 2.48 -25.01 -18.74
N VAL A 566 2.91 -26.17 -19.21
CA VAL A 566 4.23 -26.36 -19.83
C VAL A 566 4.35 -25.53 -21.10
N LEU A 567 3.30 -25.45 -21.94
CA LEU A 567 3.30 -24.61 -23.14
C LEU A 567 3.44 -23.11 -22.80
N LEU A 568 2.76 -22.65 -21.76
CA LEU A 568 2.85 -21.26 -21.29
C LEU A 568 4.20 -20.93 -20.65
N HIS A 569 4.84 -21.91 -19.99
CA HIS A 569 6.11 -21.68 -19.30
C HIS A 569 7.31 -21.80 -20.24
N ARG A 570 7.25 -22.74 -21.22
CA ARG A 570 8.33 -22.92 -22.18
C ARG A 570 8.37 -21.74 -23.17
N ASN A 571 9.54 -21.40 -23.62
CA ASN A 571 9.73 -20.48 -24.73
C ASN A 571 9.28 -21.15 -26.06
N ALA A 572 8.11 -20.82 -26.61
CA ALA A 572 7.58 -21.45 -27.81
C ALA A 572 8.22 -20.98 -29.13
N GLY A 573 9.19 -20.10 -29.12
CA GLY A 573 9.75 -19.53 -30.34
C GLY A 573 11.27 -19.47 -30.33
N GLY A 574 11.97 -20.48 -30.88
CA GLY A 574 13.36 -20.40 -31.38
C GLY A 574 14.49 -19.80 -30.52
N ILE A 575 14.15 -19.06 -29.49
CA ILE A 575 15.08 -18.38 -28.57
C ILE A 575 15.76 -19.41 -27.64
N HIS A 576 15.16 -20.57 -27.45
CA HIS A 576 15.72 -21.66 -26.64
C HIS A 576 17.04 -22.26 -27.16
N MET A 577 17.39 -22.00 -28.42
CA MET A 577 18.70 -22.44 -28.94
C MET A 577 19.83 -21.45 -28.60
N MET A 578 19.53 -20.34 -27.94
CA MET A 578 20.53 -19.29 -27.64
C MET A 578 20.86 -19.14 -26.13
N PHE A 579 20.21 -19.90 -25.25
CA PHE A 579 20.47 -19.89 -23.80
C PHE A 579 20.73 -21.29 -23.27
#